data_b0f3702eb4c87f547ccc3bc2916d75d5
#
_entry.id   b0f3702eb4c87f547ccc3bc2916d75d5
#
_cell.length_a   1.000
_cell.length_b   1.000
_cell.length_c   1.000
_cell.angle_alpha   90.00
_cell.angle_beta   90.00
_cell.angle_gamma   90.00
#
_symmetry.space_group_name_H-M   'P 1'
#
loop_
_entity.id
_entity.type
_entity.pdbx_description
1 polymer ?
#
loop_
_entity_poly.entity_id
_entity_poly.type
_entity_poly.pdbx_seq_one_letter_code
_entity_poly.pdbx_strand_id
1 'polypeptide(L)'
;MGTWHEYLKATGTPPEWPYPVKFGEEREEEADVLVLGGGIAGCWAAIGAARTGAKVILLEKGDVKRSGAGGPGCDHWCNVPANPCSRVDPDEWAIEEMESLGKYSNGIGIQIQCREDWDTLLEMEQMGGKIRDDDDAFLGVEGRDDQTKLMFSPRYSASAGLGLPDTYGQPDFNPPEKRNNTVIRIWGSTFKPILKKECLRLGVKVMDRIMATGLLNENGKQGXXXXXXXX
;
A
#
# COMPACT_ATOMS: atom_id res chain seq x y z
N MET A 1 -9.12 -31.78 -3.43
CA MET A 1 -7.99 -31.39 -4.32
C MET A 1 -6.71 -31.69 -3.55
N GLY A 2 -5.80 -32.53 -4.11
CA GLY A 2 -4.57 -32.92 -3.43
C GLY A 2 -3.57 -31.78 -3.34
N THR A 3 -2.66 -31.92 -2.41
CA THR A 3 -1.56 -30.97 -2.27
C THR A 3 -0.52 -31.19 -3.38
N TRP A 4 0.27 -30.17 -3.63
CA TRP A 4 1.43 -30.25 -4.52
C TRP A 4 2.35 -31.42 -4.14
N HIS A 5 2.50 -31.65 -2.85
CA HIS A 5 3.32 -32.72 -2.32
C HIS A 5 2.79 -34.09 -2.71
N GLU A 6 1.48 -34.27 -2.63
CA GLU A 6 0.82 -35.53 -3.02
C GLU A 6 0.95 -35.74 -4.52
N TYR A 7 0.82 -34.69 -5.30
CA TYR A 7 1.00 -34.77 -6.75
C TYR A 7 2.43 -35.25 -7.10
N LEU A 8 3.45 -34.62 -6.50
CA LEU A 8 4.83 -35.02 -6.77
C LEU A 8 5.12 -36.46 -6.35
N LYS A 9 4.53 -36.91 -5.23
CA LYS A 9 4.67 -38.28 -4.79
C LYS A 9 4.04 -39.28 -5.77
N ALA A 10 2.88 -38.91 -6.32
CA ALA A 10 2.14 -39.78 -7.22
C ALA A 10 2.77 -39.86 -8.60
N THR A 11 3.25 -38.74 -9.13
CA THR A 11 3.76 -38.69 -10.51
C THR A 11 5.27 -38.84 -10.61
N GLY A 12 6.00 -38.46 -9.56
CA GLY A 12 7.46 -38.43 -9.58
C GLY A 12 8.05 -37.38 -10.49
N THR A 13 7.21 -36.55 -11.11
CA THR A 13 7.66 -35.58 -12.11
C THR A 13 7.09 -34.21 -11.78
N PRO A 14 7.93 -33.19 -11.54
CA PRO A 14 7.40 -31.84 -11.38
C PRO A 14 6.69 -31.40 -12.66
N PRO A 15 5.60 -30.67 -12.57
CA PRO A 15 5.00 -30.08 -13.77
C PRO A 15 6.01 -29.19 -14.48
N GLU A 16 6.00 -29.24 -15.78
CA GLU A 16 6.86 -28.38 -16.57
C GLU A 16 6.47 -26.92 -16.36
N TRP A 17 7.48 -26.09 -16.09
CA TRP A 17 7.26 -24.65 -15.95
C TRP A 17 6.81 -24.09 -17.30
N PRO A 18 5.69 -23.38 -17.34
CA PRO A 18 5.14 -22.95 -18.64
C PRO A 18 5.95 -21.86 -19.33
N TYR A 19 6.88 -21.24 -18.62
CA TYR A 19 7.69 -20.17 -19.19
C TYR A 19 9.15 -20.63 -19.19
N PRO A 20 9.70 -21.00 -20.34
CA PRO A 20 11.07 -21.53 -20.39
C PRO A 20 12.10 -20.54 -19.82
N VAL A 21 12.97 -21.06 -19.00
CA VAL A 21 14.09 -20.28 -18.46
C VAL A 21 15.28 -20.46 -19.42
N LYS A 22 15.81 -19.36 -19.91
CA LYS A 22 16.95 -19.37 -20.82
C LYS A 22 18.23 -19.20 -20.00
N PHE A 23 18.80 -20.31 -19.61
CA PHE A 23 20.07 -20.28 -18.87
C PHE A 23 21.18 -19.78 -19.78
N GLY A 24 22.06 -18.96 -19.25
CA GLY A 24 23.14 -18.39 -20.02
C GLY A 24 22.85 -17.08 -20.71
N GLU A 25 21.58 -16.62 -20.62
CA GLU A 25 21.22 -15.27 -21.08
C GLU A 25 21.06 -14.38 -19.85
N GLU A 26 22.19 -13.93 -19.32
CA GLU A 26 22.19 -13.14 -18.09
C GLU A 26 22.47 -11.69 -18.40
N ARG A 27 21.89 -10.82 -17.62
CA ARG A 27 22.12 -9.39 -17.70
C ARG A 27 22.36 -8.85 -16.28
N GLU A 28 23.43 -8.11 -16.14
CA GLU A 28 23.76 -7.47 -14.89
C GLU A 28 23.21 -6.04 -14.87
N GLU A 29 22.65 -5.67 -13.74
CA GLU A 29 22.14 -4.33 -13.49
C GLU A 29 22.68 -3.85 -12.16
N GLU A 30 22.97 -2.57 -12.07
CA GLU A 30 23.55 -1.99 -10.87
C GLU A 30 22.70 -0.83 -10.37
N ALA A 31 22.51 -0.74 -9.06
CA ALA A 31 21.76 0.35 -8.43
C ALA A 31 22.31 0.60 -7.03
N ASP A 32 22.07 1.81 -6.53
CA ASP A 32 22.33 2.13 -5.11
C ASP A 32 21.28 1.49 -4.22
N VAL A 33 20.03 1.45 -4.69
CA VAL A 33 18.92 0.88 -3.95
C VAL A 33 18.12 -0.04 -4.86
N LEU A 34 17.95 -1.27 -4.40
CA LEU A 34 17.10 -2.25 -5.09
C LEU A 34 15.84 -2.47 -4.25
N VAL A 35 14.69 -2.19 -4.84
CA VAL A 35 13.39 -2.39 -4.17
C VAL A 35 12.74 -3.65 -4.75
N LEU A 36 12.38 -4.57 -3.87
CA LEU A 36 11.77 -5.84 -4.27
C LEU A 36 10.27 -5.79 -3.96
N GLY A 37 9.48 -5.69 -5.00
CA GLY A 37 8.03 -5.62 -4.92
C GLY A 37 7.49 -4.22 -5.13
N GLY A 38 6.62 -4.07 -6.11
CA GLY A 38 6.04 -2.78 -6.53
C GLY A 38 4.65 -2.49 -5.97
N GLY A 39 4.36 -2.98 -4.75
CA GLY A 39 3.15 -2.55 -4.04
C GLY A 39 3.25 -1.09 -3.61
N ILE A 40 2.26 -0.60 -2.86
CA ILE A 40 2.26 0.80 -2.39
C ILE A 40 3.55 1.09 -1.61
N ALA A 41 3.90 0.24 -0.66
CA ALA A 41 5.11 0.43 0.15
C ALA A 41 6.38 0.46 -0.70
N GLY A 42 6.48 -0.46 -1.67
CA GLY A 42 7.65 -0.48 -2.56
C GLY A 42 7.74 0.75 -3.43
N CYS A 43 6.61 1.23 -3.94
CA CYS A 43 6.60 2.48 -4.71
C CYS A 43 7.09 3.65 -3.86
N TRP A 44 6.58 3.77 -2.63
CA TRP A 44 7.01 4.84 -1.73
C TRP A 44 8.48 4.72 -1.35
N ALA A 45 8.97 3.49 -1.14
CA ALA A 45 10.40 3.28 -0.86
C ALA A 45 11.25 3.73 -2.05
N ALA A 46 10.84 3.36 -3.26
CA ALA A 46 11.56 3.76 -4.48
C ALA A 46 11.54 5.27 -4.68
N ILE A 47 10.37 5.90 -4.45
CA ILE A 47 10.22 7.36 -4.56
C ILE A 47 11.13 8.05 -3.53
N GLY A 48 11.08 7.60 -2.28
CA GLY A 48 11.90 8.18 -1.22
C GLY A 48 13.39 8.09 -1.53
N ALA A 49 13.85 6.92 -1.98
CA ALA A 49 15.25 6.73 -2.35
C ALA A 49 15.63 7.63 -3.55
N ALA A 50 14.78 7.67 -4.58
CA ALA A 50 15.08 8.47 -5.77
C ALA A 50 15.16 9.96 -5.46
N ARG A 51 14.35 10.43 -4.50
CA ARG A 51 14.39 11.85 -4.08
C ARG A 51 15.73 12.25 -3.46
N THR A 52 16.52 11.28 -2.96
CA THR A 52 17.87 11.56 -2.44
C THR A 52 18.93 11.59 -3.54
N GLY A 53 18.56 11.29 -4.77
CA GLY A 53 19.50 11.20 -5.88
C GLY A 53 20.07 9.81 -6.11
N ALA A 54 19.59 8.81 -5.35
CA ALA A 54 20.06 7.44 -5.51
C ALA A 54 19.59 6.85 -6.84
N LYS A 55 20.42 6.00 -7.43
CA LYS A 55 20.03 5.19 -8.59
C LYS A 55 19.20 4.02 -8.09
N VAL A 56 17.91 3.97 -8.47
CA VAL A 56 16.96 3.01 -7.91
C VAL A 56 16.45 2.06 -8.99
N ILE A 57 16.43 0.77 -8.67
CA ILE A 57 15.73 -0.25 -9.46
C ILE A 57 14.59 -0.80 -8.62
N LEU A 58 13.39 -0.87 -9.21
CA LEU A 58 12.20 -1.45 -8.59
C LEU A 58 11.79 -2.67 -9.40
N LEU A 59 11.87 -3.85 -8.79
CA LEU A 59 11.45 -5.10 -9.42
C LEU A 59 10.04 -5.48 -8.98
N GLU A 60 9.20 -5.87 -9.94
CA GLU A 60 7.84 -6.31 -9.65
C GLU A 60 7.50 -7.55 -10.47
N LYS A 61 7.00 -8.59 -9.81
CA LYS A 61 6.66 -9.84 -10.51
C LYS A 61 5.45 -9.71 -11.43
N GLY A 62 4.57 -8.75 -11.15
CA GLY A 62 3.45 -8.41 -12.04
C GLY A 62 3.73 -7.10 -12.75
N ASP A 63 2.77 -6.18 -12.66
CA ASP A 63 2.91 -4.81 -13.18
C ASP A 63 2.72 -3.86 -12.00
N VAL A 64 3.66 -2.97 -11.78
CA VAL A 64 3.62 -1.98 -10.68
C VAL A 64 2.29 -1.22 -10.69
N LYS A 65 1.73 -1.00 -11.87
CA LYS A 65 0.47 -0.28 -12.05
C LYS A 65 -0.71 -0.94 -11.33
N ARG A 66 -0.66 -2.26 -11.10
CA ARG A 66 -1.79 -3.02 -10.54
C ARG A 66 -1.39 -4.03 -9.46
N SER A 67 -0.13 -4.08 -9.07
CA SER A 67 0.35 -5.08 -8.12
C SER A 67 0.09 -4.66 -6.68
N GLY A 68 0.14 -5.65 -5.81
CA GLY A 68 -0.01 -5.47 -4.37
C GLY A 68 -1.47 -5.35 -3.93
N ALA A 69 -1.66 -5.23 -2.63
CA ALA A 69 -3.00 -5.15 -2.04
C ALA A 69 -3.76 -3.91 -2.51
N GLY A 70 -3.06 -2.82 -2.79
CA GLY A 70 -3.66 -1.60 -3.31
C GLY A 70 -3.89 -1.60 -4.82
N GLY A 71 -3.47 -2.67 -5.51
CA GLY A 71 -3.55 -2.74 -6.97
C GLY A 71 -4.95 -2.71 -7.56
N PRO A 72 -5.89 -3.49 -7.00
CA PRO A 72 -7.27 -3.47 -7.51
C PRO A 72 -8.00 -2.14 -7.27
N GLY A 73 -7.49 -1.34 -6.36
CA GLY A 73 -8.11 -0.10 -5.96
C GLY A 73 -8.83 -0.24 -4.63
N CYS A 74 -8.31 0.42 -3.62
CA CYS A 74 -8.92 0.49 -2.31
C CYS A 74 -9.85 1.70 -2.28
N ASP A 75 -10.97 1.62 -1.60
CA ASP A 75 -11.91 2.74 -1.54
C ASP A 75 -11.83 3.52 -0.23
N HIS A 76 -10.94 3.11 0.66
CA HIS A 76 -10.79 3.76 1.97
C HIS A 76 -9.32 3.94 2.30
N TRP A 77 -9.02 5.03 3.01
CA TRP A 77 -7.73 5.25 3.65
C TRP A 77 -7.98 5.40 5.13
N CYS A 78 -7.51 4.44 5.90
CA CYS A 78 -7.86 4.32 7.31
C CYS A 78 -6.88 5.02 8.22
N ASN A 79 -7.39 5.48 9.35
CA ASN A 79 -6.62 6.05 10.45
C ASN A 79 -5.89 7.32 10.06
N VAL A 80 -6.67 8.30 9.59
CA VAL A 80 -6.14 9.62 9.23
C VAL A 80 -6.69 10.68 10.21
N PRO A 81 -6.39 10.55 11.52
CA PRO A 81 -6.96 11.50 12.50
C PRO A 81 -6.39 12.91 12.38
N ALA A 82 -5.29 13.10 11.62
CA ALA A 82 -4.72 14.44 11.41
C ALA A 82 -5.39 15.25 10.31
N ASN A 83 -6.41 14.68 9.62
CA ASN A 83 -7.10 15.41 8.56
C ASN A 83 -7.91 16.59 9.15
N PRO A 84 -8.21 17.62 8.33
CA PRO A 84 -8.84 18.84 8.85
C PRO A 84 -10.26 18.68 9.38
N CYS A 85 -10.93 17.58 9.08
CA CYS A 85 -12.29 17.32 9.55
C CYS A 85 -12.35 16.38 10.73
N SER A 86 -11.20 15.91 11.20
CA SER A 86 -11.12 14.98 12.33
C SER A 86 -11.55 15.67 13.63
N ARG A 87 -12.21 14.90 14.48
CA ARG A 87 -12.64 15.37 15.80
C ARG A 87 -11.86 14.69 16.91
N VAL A 88 -10.74 14.06 16.58
CA VAL A 88 -9.93 13.34 17.55
C VAL A 88 -8.45 13.69 17.34
N ASP A 89 -7.73 13.84 18.44
CA ASP A 89 -6.30 14.10 18.40
C ASP A 89 -5.55 12.85 17.91
N PRO A 90 -4.57 12.99 17.01
CA PRO A 90 -3.84 11.83 16.49
C PRO A 90 -3.16 10.97 17.57
N ASP A 91 -2.62 11.56 18.62
CA ASP A 91 -1.96 10.77 19.69
C ASP A 91 -3.01 10.02 20.51
N GLU A 92 -4.14 10.66 20.81
CA GLU A 92 -5.23 9.98 21.52
C GLU A 92 -5.77 8.82 20.69
N TRP A 93 -5.93 9.04 19.37
CA TRP A 93 -6.42 7.99 18.48
C TRP A 93 -5.43 6.82 18.43
N ALA A 94 -4.14 7.11 18.41
CA ALA A 94 -3.11 6.06 18.41
C ALA A 94 -3.18 5.21 19.67
N ILE A 95 -3.37 5.85 20.82
CA ILE A 95 -3.52 5.11 22.08
C ILE A 95 -4.77 4.23 22.05
N GLU A 96 -5.88 4.79 21.60
CA GLU A 96 -7.14 4.05 21.50
C GLU A 96 -7.00 2.84 20.57
N GLU A 97 -6.34 3.01 19.46
CA GLU A 97 -6.11 1.92 18.51
C GLU A 97 -5.23 0.82 19.13
N MET A 98 -4.16 1.21 19.82
CA MET A 98 -3.31 0.23 20.49
C MET A 98 -4.08 -0.56 21.56
N GLU A 99 -4.92 0.13 22.33
CA GLU A 99 -5.74 -0.51 23.35
C GLU A 99 -6.72 -1.51 22.73
N SER A 100 -7.37 -1.10 21.64
CA SER A 100 -8.36 -1.95 20.98
C SER A 100 -7.72 -3.20 20.38
N LEU A 101 -6.45 -3.14 20.01
CA LEU A 101 -5.71 -4.28 19.46
C LEU A 101 -5.07 -5.14 20.55
N GLY A 102 -5.47 -4.94 21.80
CA GLY A 102 -4.99 -5.75 22.92
C GLY A 102 -3.54 -5.50 23.30
N LYS A 103 -2.99 -4.40 22.87
CA LYS A 103 -1.62 -3.98 23.14
C LYS A 103 -0.55 -4.87 22.49
N TYR A 104 -0.93 -5.68 21.54
CA TYR A 104 0.00 -6.55 20.79
C TYR A 104 0.41 -5.95 19.46
N SER A 105 0.30 -4.65 19.32
CA SER A 105 0.60 -3.94 18.09
C SER A 105 1.90 -3.12 18.22
N ASN A 106 2.41 -2.71 17.07
CA ASN A 106 3.56 -1.81 17.01
C ASN A 106 3.09 -0.38 17.27
N GLY A 107 3.13 0.03 18.53
CA GLY A 107 2.64 1.36 18.93
C GLY A 107 3.37 2.51 18.27
N ILE A 108 4.67 2.35 18.02
CA ILE A 108 5.44 3.39 17.32
C ILE A 108 4.92 3.54 15.88
N GLY A 109 4.71 2.41 15.21
CA GLY A 109 4.18 2.44 13.84
C GLY A 109 2.80 3.07 13.78
N ILE A 110 1.93 2.73 14.73
CA ILE A 110 0.58 3.30 14.81
C ILE A 110 0.64 4.82 15.03
N GLN A 111 1.51 5.26 15.94
CA GLN A 111 1.65 6.69 16.20
C GLN A 111 2.14 7.45 14.98
N ILE A 112 3.14 6.91 14.29
CA ILE A 112 3.65 7.52 13.05
C ILE A 112 2.52 7.61 12.03
N GLN A 113 1.78 6.52 11.85
CA GLN A 113 0.66 6.49 10.91
C GLN A 113 -0.36 7.58 11.23
N CYS A 114 -0.80 7.65 12.49
CA CYS A 114 -1.83 8.61 12.88
C CYS A 114 -1.38 10.06 12.68
N ARG A 115 -0.10 10.34 12.84
CA ARG A 115 0.44 11.69 12.68
C ARG A 115 0.71 12.06 11.22
N GLU A 116 1.14 11.10 10.39
CA GLU A 116 1.71 11.39 9.08
C GLU A 116 0.84 10.97 7.89
N ASP A 117 -0.21 10.19 8.13
CA ASP A 117 -1.03 9.69 7.01
C ASP A 117 -1.72 10.82 6.24
N TRP A 118 -2.12 11.90 6.93
CA TRP A 118 -2.73 13.03 6.22
C TRP A 118 -1.75 13.66 5.23
N ASP A 119 -0.50 13.91 5.66
CA ASP A 119 0.52 14.47 4.78
C ASP A 119 0.82 13.54 3.60
N THR A 120 0.85 12.22 3.87
CA THR A 120 1.04 11.22 2.82
C THR A 120 -0.10 11.27 1.80
N LEU A 121 -1.33 11.41 2.29
CA LEU A 121 -2.51 11.47 1.43
C LEU A 121 -2.49 12.75 0.57
N LEU A 122 -2.03 13.87 1.13
CA LEU A 122 -1.85 15.11 0.37
C LEU A 122 -0.79 14.94 -0.72
N GLU A 123 0.29 14.20 -0.45
CA GLU A 123 1.27 13.92 -1.50
C GLU A 123 0.67 13.07 -2.62
N MET A 124 -0.17 12.09 -2.26
CA MET A 124 -0.88 11.29 -3.26
C MET A 124 -1.76 12.19 -4.14
N GLU A 125 -2.46 13.13 -3.51
CA GLU A 125 -3.29 14.09 -4.24
C GLU A 125 -2.45 14.96 -5.18
N GLN A 126 -1.31 15.44 -4.71
CA GLN A 126 -0.40 16.25 -5.53
C GLN A 126 0.10 15.48 -6.75
N MET A 127 0.29 14.17 -6.61
CA MET A 127 0.69 13.32 -7.73
C MET A 127 -0.44 13.04 -8.70
N GLY A 128 -1.70 13.36 -8.33
CA GLY A 128 -2.87 13.14 -9.17
C GLY A 128 -3.86 12.10 -8.66
N GLY A 129 -3.65 11.60 -7.44
CA GLY A 129 -4.62 10.70 -6.82
C GLY A 129 -5.89 11.44 -6.45
N LYS A 130 -7.04 10.81 -6.64
CA LYS A 130 -8.32 11.45 -6.34
C LYS A 130 -8.74 11.09 -4.91
N ILE A 131 -8.81 12.13 -4.05
CA ILE A 131 -9.24 11.97 -2.66
C ILE A 131 -10.44 12.85 -2.31
N ARG A 132 -10.87 13.73 -3.22
CA ARG A 132 -11.97 14.67 -2.97
C ARG A 132 -13.04 14.53 -4.03
N ASP A 133 -14.26 14.88 -3.65
CA ASP A 133 -15.41 14.92 -4.55
C ASP A 133 -15.43 16.26 -5.30
N ASP A 134 -14.39 16.50 -6.12
CA ASP A 134 -14.19 17.78 -6.79
C ASP A 134 -15.25 18.10 -7.82
N ASP A 135 -15.88 17.09 -8.38
CA ASP A 135 -16.93 17.24 -9.37
C ASP A 135 -18.32 17.32 -8.76
N ASP A 136 -18.40 17.39 -7.43
CA ASP A 136 -19.64 17.55 -6.69
C ASP A 136 -20.67 16.45 -7.00
N ALA A 137 -20.17 15.25 -7.27
CA ALA A 137 -21.04 14.11 -7.62
C ALA A 137 -21.87 13.62 -6.43
N PHE A 138 -21.44 13.91 -5.22
CA PHE A 138 -22.07 13.40 -3.99
C PHE A 138 -22.58 14.53 -3.09
N LEU A 139 -23.01 15.63 -3.68
CA LEU A 139 -23.62 16.72 -2.91
C LEU A 139 -24.79 16.19 -2.07
N GLY A 140 -24.81 16.58 -0.81
CA GLY A 140 -25.87 16.21 0.10
C GLY A 140 -25.76 14.81 0.70
N VAL A 141 -24.73 14.06 0.32
CA VAL A 141 -24.54 12.72 0.88
C VAL A 141 -23.97 12.84 2.30
N GLU A 142 -24.53 12.07 3.21
CA GLU A 142 -24.04 11.98 4.57
C GLU A 142 -22.57 11.52 4.58
N GLY A 143 -21.76 12.21 5.35
CA GLY A 143 -20.34 11.93 5.40
C GLY A 143 -19.49 12.72 4.41
N ARG A 144 -20.12 13.59 3.61
CA ARG A 144 -19.39 14.52 2.73
C ARG A 144 -19.22 15.85 3.44
N ASP A 145 -17.99 16.32 3.47
CA ASP A 145 -17.70 17.68 3.96
C ASP A 145 -17.72 18.66 2.78
N ASP A 146 -18.64 19.60 2.79
CA ASP A 146 -18.82 20.50 1.65
C ASP A 146 -17.66 21.47 1.47
N GLN A 147 -16.95 21.79 2.57
CA GLN A 147 -15.85 22.76 2.51
C GLN A 147 -14.59 22.12 1.94
N THR A 148 -14.21 20.96 2.43
CA THR A 148 -12.99 20.28 1.98
C THR A 148 -13.23 19.32 0.81
N LYS A 149 -14.50 18.96 0.59
CA LYS A 149 -14.96 17.97 -0.39
C LYS A 149 -14.46 16.54 -0.08
N LEU A 150 -13.98 16.32 1.14
CA LEU A 150 -13.60 14.98 1.59
C LEU A 150 -14.86 14.17 1.88
N MET A 151 -14.75 12.85 1.61
CA MET A 151 -15.82 11.90 1.91
C MET A 151 -15.36 11.01 3.05
N PHE A 152 -16.20 10.83 4.05
CA PHE A 152 -15.87 10.01 5.19
C PHE A 152 -16.77 8.78 5.23
N SER A 153 -16.15 7.65 5.54
CA SER A 153 -16.88 6.39 5.63
C SER A 153 -17.45 6.21 7.04
N PRO A 154 -18.76 6.11 7.17
CA PRO A 154 -19.34 5.81 8.49
C PRO A 154 -19.06 4.39 8.95
N ARG A 155 -18.73 3.50 7.99
CA ARG A 155 -18.54 2.08 8.30
C ARG A 155 -17.31 1.82 9.15
N TYR A 156 -16.28 2.67 9.00
CA TYR A 156 -14.99 2.45 9.65
C TYR A 156 -14.62 3.58 10.60
N SER A 157 -15.53 4.49 10.87
CA SER A 157 -15.21 5.62 11.75
C SER A 157 -15.48 5.25 13.21
N ALA A 158 -14.97 6.10 14.08
CA ALA A 158 -15.13 5.96 15.53
C ALA A 158 -14.54 4.64 16.03
N SER A 159 -14.92 4.30 17.22
CA SER A 159 -14.51 3.07 17.88
C SER A 159 -15.01 1.82 17.14
N ALA A 160 -15.98 1.97 16.26
CA ALA A 160 -16.48 0.84 15.49
C ALA A 160 -15.38 0.14 14.68
N GLY A 161 -14.33 0.86 14.32
CA GLY A 161 -13.21 0.26 13.60
C GLY A 161 -12.08 -0.22 14.48
N LEU A 162 -12.13 0.00 15.76
CA LEU A 162 -10.98 -0.18 16.62
C LEU A 162 -11.02 -1.44 17.47
N GLY A 163 -11.35 -2.54 16.83
CA GLY A 163 -11.01 -3.82 17.42
C GLY A 163 -11.84 -4.30 18.59
N LEU A 164 -12.90 -3.61 18.92
CA LEU A 164 -13.85 -4.25 19.81
C LEU A 164 -14.57 -5.31 19.00
N PRO A 165 -14.50 -6.57 19.38
CA PRO A 165 -14.99 -7.66 18.51
C PRO A 165 -16.43 -7.47 18.06
N ASP A 166 -17.26 -6.91 18.92
CA ASP A 166 -18.68 -6.76 18.62
C ASP A 166 -19.00 -5.57 17.72
N THR A 167 -18.02 -4.67 17.52
CA THR A 167 -18.27 -3.45 16.74
C THR A 167 -17.39 -3.36 15.49
N TYR A 168 -16.41 -4.23 15.34
CA TYR A 168 -15.51 -4.17 14.19
C TYR A 168 -16.31 -4.28 12.89
N GLY A 169 -16.07 -3.35 12.00
CA GLY A 169 -16.76 -3.32 10.73
C GLY A 169 -18.18 -2.83 10.75
N GLN A 170 -18.71 -2.46 11.91
CA GLN A 170 -20.07 -1.94 12.00
C GLN A 170 -20.08 -0.46 11.61
N PRO A 171 -21.19 0.02 11.08
CA PRO A 171 -21.32 1.46 10.81
C PRO A 171 -21.25 2.27 12.09
N ASP A 172 -20.76 3.50 11.97
CA ASP A 172 -20.78 4.45 13.07
C ASP A 172 -22.18 5.07 13.11
N PHE A 173 -22.97 4.65 14.09
CA PHE A 173 -24.36 5.11 14.25
C PHE A 173 -24.47 6.47 14.94
N ASN A 174 -23.33 7.08 15.31
CA ASN A 174 -23.38 8.43 15.85
C ASN A 174 -23.87 9.40 14.77
N PRO A 175 -24.56 10.48 15.17
CA PRO A 175 -24.89 11.53 14.20
C PRO A 175 -23.61 12.07 13.53
N PRO A 176 -23.70 12.53 12.28
CA PRO A 176 -22.50 12.97 11.56
C PRO A 176 -21.62 13.98 12.31
N GLU A 177 -22.23 14.87 13.08
CA GLU A 177 -21.50 15.88 13.85
C GLU A 177 -20.74 15.32 15.04
N LYS A 178 -20.97 14.05 15.39
CA LYS A 178 -20.27 13.37 16.50
C LYS A 178 -19.33 12.28 16.03
N ARG A 179 -19.20 12.08 14.72
CA ARG A 179 -18.30 11.07 14.17
C ARG A 179 -16.86 11.56 14.20
N ASN A 180 -15.93 10.65 14.35
CA ASN A 180 -14.51 11.02 14.44
C ASN A 180 -13.88 11.42 13.10
N ASN A 181 -14.44 10.96 12.00
CA ASN A 181 -13.97 11.30 10.65
C ASN A 181 -12.50 10.95 10.44
N THR A 182 -12.12 9.74 10.83
CA THR A 182 -10.74 9.29 10.69
C THR A 182 -10.52 8.38 9.48
N VAL A 183 -11.59 8.02 8.77
CA VAL A 183 -11.50 7.16 7.59
C VAL A 183 -12.01 7.92 6.38
N ILE A 184 -11.10 8.19 5.47
CA ILE A 184 -11.40 8.98 4.27
C ILE A 184 -11.68 8.03 3.12
N ARG A 185 -12.76 8.26 2.41
CA ARG A 185 -13.02 7.57 1.16
C ARG A 185 -12.13 8.13 0.06
N ILE A 186 -11.51 7.24 -0.67
CA ILE A 186 -10.59 7.61 -1.76
C ILE A 186 -11.00 6.89 -3.05
N TRP A 187 -10.49 7.37 -4.17
CA TRP A 187 -10.60 6.68 -5.46
C TRP A 187 -9.29 5.95 -5.72
N GLY A 188 -9.08 4.87 -4.95
CA GLY A 188 -7.81 4.16 -4.90
C GLY A 188 -7.38 3.55 -6.23
N SER A 189 -8.31 3.36 -7.16
CA SER A 189 -7.96 2.89 -8.49
C SER A 189 -7.02 3.85 -9.23
N THR A 190 -6.96 5.11 -8.79
CA THR A 190 -6.03 6.10 -9.38
C THR A 190 -4.63 6.02 -8.77
N PHE A 191 -4.48 5.39 -7.62
CA PHE A 191 -3.26 5.52 -6.81
C PHE A 191 -2.07 4.77 -7.39
N LYS A 192 -2.23 3.49 -7.72
CA LYS A 192 -1.11 2.71 -8.23
C LYS A 192 -0.58 3.23 -9.57
N PRO A 193 -1.44 3.61 -10.51
CA PRO A 193 -0.95 4.21 -11.75
C PRO A 193 -0.13 5.48 -11.52
N ILE A 194 -0.55 6.37 -10.61
CA ILE A 194 0.20 7.60 -10.36
C ILE A 194 1.52 7.32 -9.62
N LEU A 195 1.55 6.33 -8.73
CA LEU A 195 2.79 5.95 -8.07
C LEU A 195 3.81 5.44 -9.08
N LYS A 196 3.38 4.60 -10.03
CA LYS A 196 4.28 4.15 -11.10
C LYS A 196 4.78 5.35 -11.93
N LYS A 197 3.86 6.26 -12.27
CA LYS A 197 4.22 7.46 -13.04
C LYS A 197 5.26 8.29 -12.28
N GLU A 198 5.09 8.47 -10.98
CA GLU A 198 6.03 9.23 -10.16
C GLU A 198 7.40 8.54 -10.08
N CYS A 199 7.41 7.21 -9.90
CA CYS A 199 8.66 6.47 -9.94
C CYS A 199 9.42 6.74 -11.25
N LEU A 200 8.73 6.65 -12.37
CA LEU A 200 9.34 6.88 -13.68
C LEU A 200 9.82 8.32 -13.82
N ARG A 201 9.01 9.29 -13.36
CA ARG A 201 9.38 10.71 -13.42
C ARG A 201 10.69 10.98 -12.66
N LEU A 202 10.89 10.30 -11.54
CA LEU A 202 12.09 10.46 -10.70
C LEU A 202 13.27 9.63 -11.19
N GLY A 203 13.13 8.91 -12.30
CA GLY A 203 14.21 8.14 -12.87
C GLY A 203 14.38 6.73 -12.29
N VAL A 204 13.40 6.25 -11.54
CA VAL A 204 13.44 4.86 -11.06
C VAL A 204 13.34 3.92 -12.26
N LYS A 205 14.24 2.95 -12.33
CA LYS A 205 14.15 1.90 -13.34
C LYS A 205 13.13 0.86 -12.85
N VAL A 206 11.92 0.92 -13.41
CA VAL A 206 10.85 0.00 -13.07
C VAL A 206 10.96 -1.23 -13.98
N MET A 207 11.07 -2.40 -13.37
CA MET A 207 11.18 -3.66 -14.11
C MET A 207 10.01 -4.56 -13.74
N ASP A 208 8.95 -4.48 -14.52
CA ASP A 208 7.76 -5.32 -14.38
C ASP A 208 8.04 -6.74 -14.90
N ARG A 209 7.27 -7.69 -14.39
CA ARG A 209 7.35 -9.11 -14.76
C ARG A 209 8.71 -9.74 -14.47
N ILE A 210 9.35 -9.24 -13.44
CA ILE A 210 10.63 -9.75 -12.95
C ILE A 210 10.41 -10.23 -11.51
N MET A 211 10.55 -11.52 -11.30
CA MET A 211 10.40 -12.10 -9.98
C MET A 211 11.77 -12.28 -9.33
N ALA A 212 11.94 -11.69 -8.15
CA ALA A 212 13.12 -11.92 -7.34
C ALA A 212 13.05 -13.35 -6.80
N THR A 213 14.06 -14.15 -7.09
CA THR A 213 14.06 -15.57 -6.71
C THR A 213 15.03 -15.88 -5.59
N GLY A 214 15.96 -14.99 -5.30
CA GLY A 214 16.90 -15.20 -4.22
C GLY A 214 17.79 -13.99 -4.00
N LEU A 215 18.42 -13.96 -2.85
CA LEU A 215 19.46 -12.99 -2.53
C LEU A 215 20.79 -13.69 -2.56
N LEU A 216 21.72 -13.12 -3.30
CA LEU A 216 23.07 -13.68 -3.37
C LEU A 216 23.86 -13.14 -2.17
N ASN A 217 24.64 -14.02 -1.58
CA ASN A 217 25.42 -13.69 -0.40
C ASN A 217 26.86 -14.15 -0.61
N GLU A 218 27.78 -13.27 -0.48
CA GLU A 218 29.19 -13.60 -0.55
C GLU A 218 29.89 -13.07 0.71
N ASN A 219 30.48 -14.00 1.44
CA ASN A 219 31.22 -13.70 2.68
C ASN A 219 30.41 -12.86 3.68
N GLY A 220 29.11 -13.19 3.83
CA GLY A 220 28.24 -12.50 4.76
C GLY A 220 27.71 -11.15 4.28
N LYS A 221 28.08 -10.74 3.08
CA LYS A 221 27.54 -9.52 2.48
C LYS A 221 26.50 -9.88 1.42
N GLN A 222 25.33 -9.28 1.52
CA GLN A 222 24.28 -9.47 0.52
C GLN A 222 24.53 -8.54 -0.66
N GLY A 223 24.53 -9.22 -1.83
CA GLY A 223 24.61 -8.48 -3.10
C GLY A 223 23.54 -8.91 -4.05
N UNK A 224 23.28 -8.63 -5.08
CA UNK A 224 22.36 -8.91 -6.10
C UNK A 224 21.20 -9.86 -5.78
N UNK A 225 20.38 -9.69 -6.52
CA UNK A 225 19.28 -10.57 -6.46
C UNK A 225 19.18 -11.26 -7.80
N UNK A 226 18.80 -12.23 -7.86
CA UNK A 226 18.58 -12.96 -9.03
C UNK A 226 17.18 -12.81 -9.40
N UNK A 227 17.05 -12.55 -10.44
CA UNK A 227 15.73 -12.32 -10.92
C UNK A 227 15.47 -13.25 -12.08
N UNK A 228 14.42 -13.63 -12.19
CA UNK A 228 13.98 -14.41 -13.29
C UNK A 228 12.95 -13.64 -14.01
N UNK A 229 13.07 -13.52 -15.09
CA UNK A 229 12.17 -12.83 -15.92
C UNK A 229 11.04 -13.76 -16.21
N UNK A 230 10.13 -13.40 -16.05
CA UNK A 230 8.92 -14.09 -16.32
C UNK A 230 8.44 -13.58 -17.61
N UNK A 231 8.72 -13.96 -18.39
CA UNK A 231 8.36 -13.60 -19.69
C UNK A 231 7.04 -13.74 -20.13
#